data_a09538255af2a3723619111307fc2dd2
#
_entry.id   a09538255af2a3723619111307fc2dd2
#
_cell.length_a   1.000
_cell.length_b   1.000
_cell.length_c   1.000
_cell.angle_alpha   90.00
_cell.angle_beta   90.00
_cell.angle_gamma   90.00
#
_symmetry.space_group_name_H-M   'P 1'
#
loop_
_entity.id
_entity.type
_entity.pdbx_description
1 polymer ?
#
loop_
_entity_poly.entity_id
_entity_poly.type
_entity_poly.pdbx_seq_one_letter_code
_entity_poly.pdbx_strand_id
1 'polypeptide(L)'
;MRRAKIVATMGPATASVEKIEELITAGMNVARLNMSHGNREDQIQMLSYIRTAAKNKSVDIGIFADLQGPKIRLGIFENGPVQLVAGDSFTITTVDIKGTNEKASTTYKGLPGDVNVGDLILIDDGLVVLTVKSKSETEVDCEVVEGGAISNNKGINLPGVAVSVPALSDKDEEDLKWALSAGVDMVALSFVRSAKDYEDVKRVMTEVGTYVPVIAKIEKPQAVTALVEICETFDAIMVARGDLGVELPLEQVPIVQKRAITLARQFGKPVIVATQMLDSMVNSHRPTRAETSDVANAVFDGADALMLSAETSVGVDPVHVVAVMASIIKTVEMDGGTKLPEIATDSIRSTAFAVARGAVQIAESVSASYLCAFTESGRSARLVARLRPVVPLLAFTPVEQVRRQLSLVWGVGAFEVASASSTDEMVRHLDRMLVETKRAKDGERVVVIAGVPPGVSGTTNGVRVHEIGRAGSDLP
;
A
#
# COMPACT_ATOMS: atom_id res chain seq x y z
N MET A 1 -14.22 11.43 -12.56
CA MET A 1 -12.81 10.95 -12.38
C MET A 1 -12.80 9.93 -11.27
N ARG A 2 -12.18 8.75 -11.43
CA ARG A 2 -12.06 7.74 -10.36
C ARG A 2 -11.14 8.26 -9.25
N ARG A 3 -11.52 8.07 -8.00
CA ARG A 3 -10.81 8.62 -6.83
C ARG A 3 -9.94 7.59 -6.13
N ALA A 4 -10.49 6.40 -5.81
CA ALA A 4 -9.68 5.31 -5.27
C ALA A 4 -8.67 4.83 -6.33
N LYS A 5 -7.45 4.56 -5.89
CA LYS A 5 -6.30 4.24 -6.74
C LYS A 5 -6.20 2.73 -6.98
N ILE A 6 -5.50 2.34 -8.04
CA ILE A 6 -5.19 0.94 -8.31
C ILE A 6 -3.68 0.75 -8.25
N VAL A 7 -3.28 -0.20 -7.41
CA VAL A 7 -1.92 -0.72 -7.36
C VAL A 7 -1.89 -2.01 -8.16
N ALA A 8 -0.97 -2.13 -9.12
CA ALA A 8 -0.75 -3.36 -9.86
C ALA A 8 0.63 -3.94 -9.53
N THR A 9 0.69 -5.23 -9.21
CA THR A 9 1.97 -5.93 -9.03
C THR A 9 2.56 -6.27 -10.38
N MET A 10 3.80 -5.86 -10.59
CA MET A 10 4.56 -6.17 -11.79
C MET A 10 5.11 -7.59 -11.73
N GLY A 11 5.20 -8.22 -12.90
CA GLY A 11 5.72 -9.57 -13.03
C GLY A 11 5.84 -10.00 -14.49
N PRO A 12 6.03 -11.31 -14.77
CA PRO A 12 6.22 -11.80 -16.13
C PRO A 12 5.12 -11.40 -17.12
N ALA A 13 3.85 -11.35 -16.68
CA ALA A 13 2.73 -10.99 -17.56
C ALA A 13 2.70 -9.49 -17.93
N THR A 14 3.53 -8.66 -17.29
CA THR A 14 3.55 -7.20 -17.47
C THR A 14 4.94 -6.67 -17.89
N ALA A 15 5.86 -7.55 -18.29
CA ALA A 15 7.28 -7.26 -18.50
C ALA A 15 7.57 -6.60 -19.86
N SER A 16 6.85 -5.54 -20.25
CA SER A 16 7.21 -4.68 -21.39
C SER A 16 6.66 -3.27 -21.24
N VAL A 17 7.24 -2.30 -21.94
CA VAL A 17 6.80 -0.90 -21.94
C VAL A 17 5.35 -0.81 -22.43
N GLU A 18 5.03 -1.49 -23.53
CA GLU A 18 3.71 -1.49 -24.17
C GLU A 18 2.63 -2.02 -23.21
N LYS A 19 2.95 -3.14 -22.53
CA LYS A 19 2.01 -3.74 -21.58
C LYS A 19 1.74 -2.82 -20.38
N ILE A 20 2.76 -2.12 -19.89
CA ILE A 20 2.63 -1.14 -18.82
C ILE A 20 1.84 0.09 -19.29
N GLU A 21 2.04 0.56 -20.53
CA GLU A 21 1.22 1.62 -21.11
C GLU A 21 -0.26 1.24 -21.21
N GLU A 22 -0.58 -0.01 -21.54
CA GLU A 22 -1.93 -0.55 -21.53
C GLU A 22 -2.52 -0.56 -20.11
N LEU A 23 -1.75 -1.01 -19.09
CA LEU A 23 -2.14 -0.99 -17.68
C LEU A 23 -2.43 0.42 -17.18
N ILE A 24 -1.60 1.40 -17.54
CA ILE A 24 -1.80 2.82 -17.21
C ILE A 24 -3.11 3.31 -17.85
N THR A 25 -3.34 2.97 -19.11
CA THR A 25 -4.56 3.34 -19.83
C THR A 25 -5.81 2.69 -19.23
N ALA A 26 -5.70 1.44 -18.75
CA ALA A 26 -6.77 0.73 -18.05
C ALA A 26 -7.06 1.31 -16.66
N GLY A 27 -6.10 2.01 -16.05
CA GLY A 27 -6.31 2.73 -14.80
C GLY A 27 -5.31 2.48 -13.68
N MET A 28 -4.18 1.83 -13.93
CA MET A 28 -3.11 1.70 -12.93
C MET A 28 -2.59 3.07 -12.50
N ASN A 29 -2.36 3.24 -11.20
CA ASN A 29 -1.80 4.46 -10.61
C ASN A 29 -0.44 4.22 -9.95
N VAL A 30 -0.24 3.03 -9.39
CA VAL A 30 0.96 2.66 -8.65
C VAL A 30 1.41 1.28 -9.08
N ALA A 31 2.71 1.09 -9.27
CA ALA A 31 3.33 -0.20 -9.54
C ALA A 31 3.98 -0.75 -8.27
N ARG A 32 3.71 -2.02 -7.96
CA ARG A 32 4.37 -2.77 -6.89
C ARG A 32 5.48 -3.65 -7.47
N LEU A 33 6.70 -3.49 -6.97
CA LEU A 33 7.82 -4.41 -7.18
C LEU A 33 7.89 -5.37 -5.99
N ASN A 34 7.59 -6.64 -6.21
CA ASN A 34 7.65 -7.65 -5.16
C ASN A 34 9.07 -8.20 -5.03
N MET A 35 9.78 -7.85 -3.94
CA MET A 35 11.17 -8.24 -3.71
C MET A 35 11.34 -9.71 -3.28
N SER A 36 10.23 -10.44 -3.10
CA SER A 36 10.25 -11.88 -2.82
C SER A 36 10.53 -12.73 -4.05
N HIS A 37 10.39 -12.17 -5.26
CA HIS A 37 10.47 -12.89 -6.54
C HIS A 37 11.33 -12.13 -7.55
N GLY A 38 11.87 -12.88 -8.51
CA GLY A 38 12.77 -12.35 -9.53
C GLY A 38 14.19 -12.10 -9.00
N ASN A 39 15.10 -11.84 -9.91
CA ASN A 39 16.45 -11.43 -9.60
C ASN A 39 16.60 -9.90 -9.66
N ARG A 40 17.77 -9.39 -9.34
CA ARG A 40 18.04 -7.94 -9.30
C ARG A 40 17.94 -7.30 -10.68
N GLU A 41 18.38 -8.00 -11.72
CA GLU A 41 18.36 -7.54 -13.10
C GLU A 41 16.90 -7.36 -13.59
N ASP A 42 16.02 -8.31 -13.27
CA ASP A 42 14.60 -8.22 -13.59
C ASP A 42 13.95 -7.00 -12.95
N GLN A 43 14.28 -6.71 -11.68
CA GLN A 43 13.74 -5.56 -10.96
C GLN A 43 14.23 -4.22 -11.57
N ILE A 44 15.50 -4.14 -11.96
CA ILE A 44 16.07 -2.97 -12.65
C ILE A 44 15.35 -2.73 -13.97
N GLN A 45 15.18 -3.79 -14.75
CA GLN A 45 14.54 -3.73 -16.07
C GLN A 45 13.07 -3.31 -15.94
N MET A 46 12.34 -3.88 -14.96
CA MET A 46 10.95 -3.55 -14.71
C MET A 46 10.78 -2.07 -14.31
N LEU A 47 11.63 -1.57 -13.43
CA LEU A 47 11.64 -0.16 -13.03
C LEU A 47 11.85 0.76 -14.25
N SER A 48 12.78 0.40 -15.13
CA SER A 48 13.03 1.13 -16.38
C SER A 48 11.80 1.13 -17.30
N TYR A 49 11.13 -0.01 -17.45
CA TYR A 49 9.90 -0.11 -18.24
C TYR A 49 8.79 0.79 -17.69
N ILE A 50 8.57 0.78 -16.36
CA ILE A 50 7.54 1.60 -15.73
C ILE A 50 7.82 3.10 -15.94
N ARG A 51 9.06 3.54 -15.72
CA ARG A 51 9.44 4.97 -15.92
C ARG A 51 9.30 5.40 -17.36
N THR A 52 9.66 4.53 -18.32
CA THR A 52 9.51 4.78 -19.76
C THR A 52 8.03 4.91 -20.14
N ALA A 53 7.21 3.94 -19.75
CA ALA A 53 5.78 3.95 -20.04
C ALA A 53 5.06 5.18 -19.42
N ALA A 54 5.39 5.54 -18.18
CA ALA A 54 4.86 6.72 -17.51
C ALA A 54 5.21 8.01 -18.27
N LYS A 55 6.47 8.14 -18.73
CA LYS A 55 6.92 9.26 -19.55
C LYS A 55 6.18 9.33 -20.88
N ASN A 56 6.05 8.20 -21.61
CA ASN A 56 5.34 8.14 -22.88
C ASN A 56 3.86 8.55 -22.75
N LYS A 57 3.24 8.18 -21.65
CA LYS A 57 1.84 8.55 -21.35
C LYS A 57 1.68 9.93 -20.69
N SER A 58 2.79 10.61 -20.36
CA SER A 58 2.78 11.90 -19.64
C SER A 58 1.97 11.85 -18.35
N VAL A 59 2.19 10.80 -17.54
CA VAL A 59 1.54 10.60 -16.23
C VAL A 59 2.55 10.24 -15.14
N ASP A 60 2.21 10.57 -13.91
CA ASP A 60 3.00 10.17 -12.75
C ASP A 60 2.53 8.79 -12.24
N ILE A 61 3.42 7.82 -12.23
CA ILE A 61 3.21 6.48 -11.65
C ILE A 61 4.12 6.34 -10.45
N GLY A 62 3.52 6.12 -9.28
CA GLY A 62 4.27 5.77 -8.07
C GLY A 62 4.79 4.34 -8.15
N ILE A 63 5.99 4.11 -7.63
CA ILE A 63 6.58 2.78 -7.54
C ILE A 63 6.94 2.51 -6.09
N PHE A 64 6.51 1.39 -5.55
CA PHE A 64 7.04 0.92 -4.27
C PHE A 64 7.69 -0.45 -4.36
N ALA A 65 8.80 -0.61 -3.64
CA ALA A 65 9.42 -1.89 -3.39
C ALA A 65 8.78 -2.53 -2.15
N ASP A 66 8.24 -3.74 -2.32
CA ASP A 66 7.61 -4.52 -1.24
C ASP A 66 8.62 -5.54 -0.73
N LEU A 67 9.21 -5.26 0.44
CA LEU A 67 10.23 -6.07 1.08
C LEU A 67 9.64 -7.41 1.53
N GLN A 68 10.44 -8.47 1.41
CA GLN A 68 9.98 -9.84 1.66
C GLN A 68 9.62 -10.07 3.13
N GLY A 69 10.39 -9.49 4.05
CA GLY A 69 10.34 -9.79 5.47
C GLY A 69 10.97 -11.14 5.84
N PRO A 70 11.02 -11.45 7.12
CA PRO A 70 11.65 -12.68 7.63
C PRO A 70 10.75 -13.89 7.42
N LYS A 71 10.59 -14.34 6.17
CA LYS A 71 9.73 -15.48 5.84
C LYS A 71 10.34 -16.78 6.35
N ILE A 72 9.67 -17.43 7.30
CA ILE A 72 10.02 -18.74 7.82
C ILE A 72 9.58 -19.79 6.80
N ARG A 73 10.46 -20.77 6.53
CA ARG A 73 10.21 -21.83 5.54
C ARG A 73 10.66 -23.18 6.02
N LEU A 74 10.05 -24.25 5.47
CA LEU A 74 10.63 -25.59 5.50
C LEU A 74 11.87 -25.64 4.61
N GLY A 75 12.78 -26.57 4.92
CA GLY A 75 13.92 -26.90 4.10
C GLY A 75 13.57 -27.71 2.85
N ILE A 76 14.58 -28.40 2.31
CA ILE A 76 14.48 -29.21 1.08
C ILE A 76 14.21 -30.67 1.46
N PHE A 77 13.28 -31.32 0.75
CA PHE A 77 12.93 -32.72 0.94
C PHE A 77 13.77 -33.63 0.02
N GLU A 78 14.14 -34.82 0.54
CA GLU A 78 15.03 -35.75 -0.15
C GLU A 78 14.40 -36.30 -1.44
N ASN A 79 13.13 -36.70 -1.37
CA ASN A 79 12.43 -37.38 -2.46
C ASN A 79 11.28 -36.56 -3.06
N GLY A 80 11.34 -35.21 -2.94
CA GLY A 80 10.26 -34.32 -3.39
C GLY A 80 9.09 -34.21 -2.40
N PRO A 81 7.88 -33.87 -2.86
CA PRO A 81 6.73 -33.67 -2.00
C PRO A 81 6.38 -34.91 -1.18
N VAL A 82 6.01 -34.70 0.08
CA VAL A 82 5.55 -35.77 0.99
C VAL A 82 4.12 -35.47 1.47
N GLN A 83 3.35 -36.53 1.73
CA GLN A 83 2.00 -36.44 2.25
C GLN A 83 2.00 -36.65 3.75
N LEU A 84 1.50 -35.67 4.52
CA LEU A 84 1.22 -35.82 5.95
C LEU A 84 -0.26 -36.22 6.15
N VAL A 85 -0.49 -37.08 7.12
CA VAL A 85 -1.83 -37.59 7.47
C VAL A 85 -2.20 -37.13 8.88
N ALA A 86 -3.44 -36.73 9.08
CA ALA A 86 -3.94 -36.31 10.40
C ALA A 86 -3.74 -37.41 11.46
N GLY A 87 -3.20 -37.05 12.61
CA GLY A 87 -2.84 -37.95 13.70
C GLY A 87 -1.39 -38.42 13.68
N ASP A 88 -0.66 -38.24 12.58
CA ASP A 88 0.76 -38.58 12.52
C ASP A 88 1.61 -37.59 13.34
N SER A 89 2.79 -38.05 13.72
CA SER A 89 3.84 -37.21 14.32
C SER A 89 4.72 -36.62 13.22
N PHE A 90 5.06 -35.33 13.33
CA PHE A 90 6.00 -34.65 12.44
C PHE A 90 6.93 -33.76 13.24
N THR A 91 8.22 -33.85 13.02
CA THR A 91 9.24 -33.05 13.73
C THR A 91 9.79 -31.95 12.83
N ILE A 92 9.81 -30.72 13.32
CA ILE A 92 10.53 -29.60 12.68
C ILE A 92 11.83 -29.36 13.43
N THR A 93 12.95 -29.39 12.71
CA THR A 93 14.29 -29.21 13.30
C THR A 93 15.00 -27.98 12.78
N THR A 94 15.83 -27.39 13.64
CA THR A 94 16.76 -26.29 13.25
C THR A 94 18.05 -26.80 12.63
N VAL A 95 18.31 -28.12 12.70
CA VAL A 95 19.46 -28.75 12.05
C VAL A 95 19.19 -28.91 10.57
N ASP A 96 20.16 -28.56 9.73
CA ASP A 96 20.02 -28.68 8.28
C ASP A 96 20.05 -30.15 7.85
N ILE A 97 18.89 -30.65 7.46
CA ILE A 97 18.68 -32.02 6.96
C ILE A 97 17.85 -31.99 5.71
N LYS A 98 17.93 -33.05 4.93
CA LYS A 98 16.92 -33.32 3.91
C LYS A 98 15.67 -33.87 4.58
N GLY A 99 14.52 -33.26 4.28
CA GLY A 99 13.24 -33.63 4.89
C GLY A 99 12.70 -34.97 4.38
N THR A 100 11.90 -35.59 5.22
CA THR A 100 11.17 -36.84 4.99
C THR A 100 9.69 -36.62 5.37
N ASN A 101 8.87 -37.68 5.38
CA ASN A 101 7.51 -37.65 5.92
C ASN A 101 7.43 -37.61 7.45
N GLU A 102 8.56 -37.75 8.15
CA GLU A 102 8.60 -37.74 9.61
C GLU A 102 9.25 -36.46 10.16
N LYS A 103 10.17 -35.85 9.39
CA LYS A 103 10.98 -34.73 9.87
C LYS A 103 11.45 -33.82 8.74
N ALA A 104 11.47 -32.50 8.97
CA ALA A 104 12.08 -31.54 8.05
C ALA A 104 12.80 -30.42 8.79
N SER A 105 13.80 -29.82 8.13
CA SER A 105 14.47 -28.64 8.65
C SER A 105 13.62 -27.38 8.44
N THR A 106 13.93 -26.33 9.23
CA THR A 106 13.39 -24.98 9.03
C THR A 106 14.52 -23.97 8.85
N THR A 107 14.23 -22.90 8.08
CA THR A 107 15.13 -21.75 7.96
C THR A 107 15.25 -20.93 9.25
N TYR A 108 14.28 -21.07 10.15
CA TYR A 108 14.21 -20.29 11.39
C TYR A 108 14.83 -21.03 12.58
N LYS A 109 16.04 -20.64 12.96
CA LYS A 109 16.79 -21.27 14.06
C LYS A 109 16.22 -20.98 15.46
N GLY A 110 15.43 -19.91 15.62
CA GLY A 110 14.76 -19.55 16.88
C GLY A 110 13.46 -20.32 17.17
N LEU A 111 12.97 -21.14 16.23
CA LEU A 111 11.67 -21.80 16.33
C LEU A 111 11.44 -22.51 17.69
N PRO A 112 12.34 -23.36 18.21
CA PRO A 112 12.09 -24.06 19.48
C PRO A 112 12.06 -23.13 20.70
N GLY A 113 12.71 -21.95 20.60
CA GLY A 113 12.70 -20.93 21.66
C GLY A 113 11.38 -20.20 21.74
N ASP A 114 10.78 -19.90 20.59
CA ASP A 114 9.62 -19.03 20.48
C ASP A 114 8.28 -19.77 20.65
N VAL A 115 8.18 -21.04 20.19
CA VAL A 115 6.92 -21.81 20.30
C VAL A 115 6.75 -22.43 21.68
N ASN A 116 5.50 -22.69 22.07
CA ASN A 116 5.12 -23.41 23.27
C ASN A 116 4.26 -24.63 22.94
N VAL A 117 4.18 -25.58 23.87
CA VAL A 117 3.30 -26.73 23.75
C VAL A 117 1.85 -26.24 23.62
N GLY A 118 1.15 -26.72 22.59
CA GLY A 118 -0.22 -26.33 22.24
C GLY A 118 -0.30 -25.26 21.16
N ASP A 119 0.83 -24.58 20.81
CA ASP A 119 0.84 -23.62 19.70
C ASP A 119 0.60 -24.33 18.36
N LEU A 120 0.01 -23.61 17.42
CA LEU A 120 -0.21 -24.08 16.05
C LEU A 120 0.98 -23.67 15.16
N ILE A 121 1.35 -24.58 14.28
CA ILE A 121 2.28 -24.34 13.17
C ILE A 121 1.52 -24.60 11.87
N LEU A 122 1.38 -23.57 11.05
CA LEU A 122 0.69 -23.64 9.76
C LEU A 122 1.74 -23.74 8.65
N ILE A 123 1.54 -24.66 7.72
CA ILE A 123 2.43 -24.86 6.57
C ILE A 123 1.62 -24.62 5.29
N ASP A 124 2.25 -23.95 4.30
CA ASP A 124 1.66 -23.64 3.00
C ASP A 124 0.34 -22.85 3.14
N ASP A 125 0.41 -21.70 3.82
CA ASP A 125 -0.71 -20.79 4.08
C ASP A 125 -1.91 -21.47 4.80
N GLY A 126 -1.60 -22.45 5.66
CA GLY A 126 -2.58 -23.16 6.48
C GLY A 126 -3.19 -24.40 5.83
N LEU A 127 -2.69 -24.83 4.67
CA LEU A 127 -3.15 -26.10 4.05
C LEU A 127 -2.77 -27.33 4.90
N VAL A 128 -1.72 -27.24 5.70
CA VAL A 128 -1.35 -28.26 6.70
C VAL A 128 -1.23 -27.58 8.05
N VAL A 129 -1.88 -28.17 9.06
CA VAL A 129 -1.94 -27.66 10.43
C VAL A 129 -1.30 -28.66 11.37
N LEU A 130 -0.31 -28.18 12.12
CA LEU A 130 0.40 -28.95 13.16
C LEU A 130 0.13 -28.32 14.53
N THR A 131 0.10 -29.13 15.58
CA THR A 131 0.10 -28.70 16.99
C THR A 131 1.37 -29.14 17.67
N VAL A 132 2.07 -28.22 18.35
CA VAL A 132 3.29 -28.50 19.12
C VAL A 132 2.96 -29.39 20.31
N LYS A 133 3.63 -30.55 20.44
CA LYS A 133 3.51 -31.50 21.56
C LYS A 133 4.67 -31.45 22.50
N SER A 134 5.88 -31.34 21.97
CA SER A 134 7.10 -31.20 22.77
C SER A 134 8.15 -30.39 22.02
N LYS A 135 9.16 -29.91 22.74
CA LYS A 135 10.29 -29.20 22.15
C LYS A 135 11.58 -29.46 22.86
N SER A 136 12.68 -29.42 22.16
CA SER A 136 14.06 -29.46 22.66
C SER A 136 14.82 -28.20 22.25
N GLU A 137 16.13 -28.17 22.38
CA GLU A 137 16.96 -27.04 21.92
C GLU A 137 16.92 -26.86 20.38
N THR A 138 16.74 -27.95 19.62
CA THR A 138 16.86 -27.96 18.18
C THR A 138 15.65 -28.54 17.47
N GLU A 139 14.66 -29.06 18.17
CA GLU A 139 13.53 -29.76 17.57
C GLU A 139 12.20 -29.35 18.19
N VAL A 140 11.17 -29.37 17.38
CA VAL A 140 9.77 -29.18 17.77
C VAL A 140 8.98 -30.37 17.24
N ASP A 141 8.52 -31.22 18.16
CA ASP A 141 7.69 -32.37 17.84
C ASP A 141 6.22 -31.95 17.79
N CYS A 142 5.55 -32.26 16.70
CA CYS A 142 4.19 -31.87 16.43
C CYS A 142 3.30 -33.06 16.13
N GLU A 143 2.01 -32.92 16.38
CA GLU A 143 0.96 -33.78 15.82
C GLU A 143 0.31 -33.07 14.63
N VAL A 144 0.09 -33.80 13.56
CA VAL A 144 -0.63 -33.33 12.37
C VAL A 144 -2.12 -33.26 12.71
N VAL A 145 -2.70 -32.04 12.73
CA VAL A 145 -4.14 -31.81 12.94
C VAL A 145 -4.88 -31.89 11.61
N GLU A 146 -4.39 -31.17 10.61
CA GLU A 146 -4.88 -31.24 9.24
C GLU A 146 -3.75 -31.64 8.32
N GLY A 147 -3.93 -32.79 7.66
CA GLY A 147 -2.94 -33.37 6.76
C GLY A 147 -2.99 -32.76 5.37
N GLY A 148 -1.92 -32.93 4.61
CA GLY A 148 -1.81 -32.42 3.25
C GLY A 148 -0.41 -32.66 2.67
N ALA A 149 -0.22 -32.25 1.41
CA ALA A 149 1.06 -32.34 0.75
C ALA A 149 1.97 -31.19 1.18
N ILE A 150 3.20 -31.48 1.62
CA ILE A 150 4.24 -30.49 1.86
C ILE A 150 5.44 -30.73 0.94
N SER A 151 6.18 -29.67 0.64
CA SER A 151 7.34 -29.76 -0.25
C SER A 151 8.40 -28.70 0.08
N ASN A 152 9.44 -28.63 -0.76
CA ASN A 152 10.57 -27.71 -0.61
C ASN A 152 10.13 -26.27 -0.41
N ASN A 153 10.74 -25.60 0.56
CA ASN A 153 10.64 -24.17 0.81
C ASN A 153 9.22 -23.65 1.09
N LYS A 154 8.28 -24.54 1.51
CA LYS A 154 6.94 -24.10 1.90
C LYS A 154 6.99 -23.17 3.11
N GLY A 155 6.15 -22.14 3.09
CA GLY A 155 6.05 -21.16 4.17
C GLY A 155 5.57 -21.80 5.48
N ILE A 156 6.08 -21.30 6.58
CA ILE A 156 5.64 -21.64 7.95
C ILE A 156 5.07 -20.35 8.56
N ASN A 157 3.87 -20.43 9.08
CA ASN A 157 3.24 -19.38 9.87
C ASN A 157 3.04 -19.88 11.30
N LEU A 158 3.17 -18.97 12.25
CA LEU A 158 3.10 -19.24 13.69
C LEU A 158 2.03 -18.31 14.31
N PRO A 159 0.74 -18.65 14.21
CA PRO A 159 -0.34 -17.79 14.70
C PRO A 159 -0.21 -17.50 16.19
N GLY A 160 -0.26 -16.23 16.57
CA GLY A 160 -0.17 -15.82 17.97
C GLY A 160 1.21 -15.88 18.61
N VAL A 161 2.20 -16.49 17.95
CA VAL A 161 3.57 -16.61 18.47
C VAL A 161 4.36 -15.31 18.22
N ALA A 162 4.99 -14.79 19.26
CA ALA A 162 5.88 -13.63 19.16
C ALA A 162 7.26 -14.09 18.69
N VAL A 163 7.45 -14.19 17.37
CA VAL A 163 8.75 -14.56 16.79
C VAL A 163 9.81 -13.49 17.06
N SER A 164 11.03 -13.93 17.43
CA SER A 164 12.14 -13.04 17.80
C SER A 164 12.92 -12.47 16.61
N VAL A 165 12.53 -12.80 15.36
CA VAL A 165 13.17 -12.26 14.15
C VAL A 165 12.83 -10.79 13.95
N PRO A 166 13.78 -9.89 13.60
CA PRO A 166 13.48 -8.51 13.24
C PRO A 166 12.60 -8.44 11.99
N ALA A 167 11.78 -7.39 11.87
CA ALA A 167 10.92 -7.18 10.70
C ALA A 167 11.74 -6.94 9.41
N LEU A 168 12.93 -6.35 9.54
CA LEU A 168 13.88 -6.13 8.45
C LEU A 168 14.98 -7.21 8.52
N SER A 169 14.97 -8.17 7.60
CA SER A 169 16.03 -9.20 7.47
C SER A 169 17.27 -8.62 6.78
N ASP A 170 18.41 -9.33 6.84
CA ASP A 170 19.64 -8.90 6.13
C ASP A 170 19.40 -8.75 4.63
N LYS A 171 18.63 -9.67 4.03
CA LYS A 171 18.23 -9.56 2.62
C LYS A 171 17.37 -8.32 2.37
N ASP A 172 16.42 -8.03 3.26
CA ASP A 172 15.57 -6.85 3.11
C ASP A 172 16.37 -5.55 3.25
N GLU A 173 17.42 -5.55 4.07
CA GLU A 173 18.34 -4.40 4.18
C GLU A 173 19.08 -4.16 2.87
N GLU A 174 19.58 -5.21 2.21
CA GLU A 174 20.21 -5.13 0.89
C GLU A 174 19.22 -4.68 -0.18
N ASP A 175 18.00 -5.23 -0.18
CA ASP A 175 16.94 -4.88 -1.10
C ASP A 175 16.49 -3.43 -0.91
N LEU A 176 16.39 -2.97 0.32
CA LEU A 176 16.05 -1.59 0.66
C LEU A 176 17.13 -0.61 0.18
N LYS A 177 18.42 -0.88 0.45
CA LYS A 177 19.54 -0.05 -0.04
C LYS A 177 19.52 0.08 -1.56
N TRP A 178 19.27 -1.02 -2.22
CA TRP A 178 19.11 -1.01 -3.68
C TRP A 178 17.90 -0.18 -4.12
N ALA A 179 16.73 -0.44 -3.56
CA ALA A 179 15.48 0.22 -3.96
C ALA A 179 15.58 1.74 -3.82
N LEU A 180 16.17 2.21 -2.70
CA LEU A 180 16.44 3.63 -2.46
C LEU A 180 17.39 4.21 -3.52
N SER A 181 18.48 3.49 -3.83
CA SER A 181 19.45 3.91 -4.84
C SER A 181 18.89 3.88 -6.27
N ALA A 182 17.98 2.96 -6.56
CA ALA A 182 17.28 2.84 -7.85
C ALA A 182 16.17 3.89 -8.05
N GLY A 183 15.82 4.65 -7.00
CA GLY A 183 14.86 5.74 -7.09
C GLY A 183 13.40 5.29 -7.07
N VAL A 184 13.05 4.28 -6.26
CA VAL A 184 11.66 3.99 -5.94
C VAL A 184 11.04 5.14 -5.16
N ASP A 185 9.73 5.28 -5.22
CA ASP A 185 9.03 6.41 -4.60
C ASP A 185 8.58 6.12 -3.16
N MET A 186 8.43 4.84 -2.81
CA MET A 186 7.97 4.35 -1.50
C MET A 186 8.54 2.95 -1.26
N VAL A 187 8.49 2.47 -0.01
CA VAL A 187 8.80 1.07 0.35
C VAL A 187 7.70 0.51 1.23
N ALA A 188 7.44 -0.79 1.14
CA ALA A 188 6.54 -1.51 2.03
C ALA A 188 7.33 -2.48 2.90
N LEU A 189 7.11 -2.43 4.21
CA LEU A 189 7.75 -3.31 5.20
C LEU A 189 6.78 -4.41 5.60
N SER A 190 7.17 -5.67 5.36
CA SER A 190 6.41 -6.86 5.74
C SER A 190 6.56 -7.20 7.21
N PHE A 191 5.57 -7.91 7.75
CA PHE A 191 5.55 -8.43 9.11
C PHE A 191 5.78 -7.39 10.21
N VAL A 192 5.30 -6.15 10.00
CA VAL A 192 5.30 -5.11 11.02
C VAL A 192 4.52 -5.58 12.25
N ARG A 193 5.07 -5.33 13.46
CA ARG A 193 4.45 -5.70 14.74
C ARG A 193 4.19 -4.49 15.62
N SER A 194 5.00 -3.44 15.47
CA SER A 194 4.91 -2.22 16.27
C SER A 194 5.53 -1.00 15.55
N ALA A 195 5.38 0.17 16.13
CA ALA A 195 6.03 1.40 15.67
C ALA A 195 7.58 1.31 15.64
N LYS A 196 8.16 0.46 16.48
CA LYS A 196 9.64 0.30 16.57
C LYS A 196 10.26 -0.26 15.30
N ASP A 197 9.51 -1.07 14.54
CA ASP A 197 10.00 -1.66 13.30
C ASP A 197 10.32 -0.60 12.23
N TYR A 198 9.82 0.62 12.38
CA TYR A 198 10.16 1.75 11.53
C TYR A 198 11.63 2.21 11.69
N GLU A 199 12.20 2.06 12.89
CA GLU A 199 13.54 2.58 13.18
C GLU A 199 14.64 1.86 12.38
N ASP A 200 14.46 0.56 12.10
CA ASP A 200 15.41 -0.20 11.26
C ASP A 200 15.42 0.33 9.82
N VAL A 201 14.23 0.57 9.25
CA VAL A 201 14.12 1.15 7.90
C VAL A 201 14.71 2.56 7.86
N LYS A 202 14.43 3.38 8.88
CA LYS A 202 14.95 4.75 9.00
C LYS A 202 16.48 4.77 9.12
N ARG A 203 17.08 3.81 9.85
CA ARG A 203 18.53 3.65 9.94
C ARG A 203 19.13 3.45 8.55
N VAL A 204 18.59 2.52 7.76
CA VAL A 204 19.08 2.26 6.40
C VAL A 204 18.89 3.47 5.47
N MET A 205 17.73 4.15 5.56
CA MET A 205 17.50 5.39 4.81
C MET A 205 18.53 6.47 5.15
N THR A 206 18.90 6.57 6.44
CA THR A 206 19.93 7.52 6.91
C THR A 206 21.31 7.16 6.36
N GLU A 207 21.66 5.88 6.34
CA GLU A 207 22.92 5.38 5.76
C GLU A 207 23.04 5.68 4.26
N VAL A 208 21.94 5.50 3.52
CA VAL A 208 21.88 5.78 2.06
C VAL A 208 21.74 7.28 1.77
N GLY A 209 21.22 8.07 2.72
CA GLY A 209 20.93 9.49 2.54
C GLY A 209 19.67 9.77 1.71
N THR A 210 18.78 8.79 1.55
CA THR A 210 17.54 8.90 0.76
C THR A 210 16.35 8.50 1.62
N TYR A 211 15.35 9.38 1.71
CA TYR A 211 14.14 9.16 2.51
C TYR A 211 12.92 9.05 1.60
N VAL A 212 12.16 7.97 1.75
CA VAL A 212 10.90 7.71 1.05
C VAL A 212 9.82 7.30 2.06
N PRO A 213 8.53 7.50 1.76
CA PRO A 213 7.44 7.01 2.61
C PRO A 213 7.50 5.49 2.81
N VAL A 214 7.24 5.05 4.04
CA VAL A 214 7.20 3.64 4.44
C VAL A 214 5.77 3.19 4.66
N ILE A 215 5.38 2.14 3.97
CA ILE A 215 4.07 1.49 4.06
C ILE A 215 4.19 0.33 5.05
N ALA A 216 3.49 0.38 6.19
CA ALA A 216 3.42 -0.75 7.12
C ALA A 216 2.43 -1.80 6.62
N LYS A 217 2.87 -3.05 6.48
CA LYS A 217 1.97 -4.17 6.15
C LYS A 217 1.39 -4.76 7.43
N ILE A 218 0.06 -4.73 7.53
CA ILE A 218 -0.70 -5.27 8.66
C ILE A 218 -1.02 -6.72 8.34
N GLU A 219 -0.18 -7.62 8.86
CA GLU A 219 -0.17 -9.05 8.58
C GLU A 219 -0.20 -9.89 9.87
N LYS A 220 0.12 -9.28 11.01
CA LYS A 220 0.31 -9.96 12.28
C LYS A 220 -0.69 -9.49 13.35
N PRO A 221 -1.13 -10.36 14.27
CA PRO A 221 -2.01 -9.99 15.40
C PRO A 221 -1.42 -8.87 16.24
N GLN A 222 -0.09 -8.84 16.42
CA GLN A 222 0.63 -7.78 17.14
C GLN A 222 0.41 -6.41 16.47
N ALA A 223 0.48 -6.34 15.13
CA ALA A 223 0.20 -5.10 14.38
C ALA A 223 -1.23 -4.64 14.58
N VAL A 224 -2.20 -5.56 14.68
CA VAL A 224 -3.61 -5.21 14.93
C VAL A 224 -3.78 -4.60 16.33
N THR A 225 -3.06 -5.12 17.32
CA THR A 225 -3.04 -4.56 18.67
C THR A 225 -2.38 -3.19 18.69
N ALA A 226 -1.24 -3.03 18.02
CA ALA A 226 -0.43 -1.82 17.96
C ALA A 226 -0.87 -0.83 16.86
N LEU A 227 -2.05 -1.00 16.25
CA LEU A 227 -2.46 -0.32 15.02
C LEU A 227 -2.47 1.21 15.14
N VAL A 228 -2.78 1.76 16.31
CA VAL A 228 -2.78 3.21 16.55
C VAL A 228 -1.35 3.76 16.43
N GLU A 229 -0.39 3.19 17.15
CA GLU A 229 1.00 3.64 17.13
C GLU A 229 1.66 3.43 15.76
N ILE A 230 1.28 2.37 15.03
CA ILE A 230 1.72 2.13 13.66
C ILE A 230 1.19 3.24 12.74
N CYS A 231 -0.11 3.57 12.82
CA CYS A 231 -0.69 4.67 12.03
C CYS A 231 -0.08 6.04 12.37
N GLU A 232 0.35 6.27 13.60
CA GLU A 232 1.06 7.50 13.97
C GLU A 232 2.43 7.59 13.32
N THR A 233 3.18 6.49 13.32
CA THR A 233 4.61 6.45 12.96
C THR A 233 4.83 6.27 11.45
N PHE A 234 4.19 5.28 10.84
CA PHE A 234 4.37 4.98 9.41
C PHE A 234 3.68 6.00 8.51
N ASP A 235 4.10 6.08 7.24
CA ASP A 235 3.57 7.05 6.28
C ASP A 235 2.30 6.57 5.56
N ALA A 236 2.11 5.26 5.48
CA ALA A 236 0.93 4.60 4.93
C ALA A 236 0.78 3.21 5.56
N ILE A 237 -0.38 2.58 5.38
CA ILE A 237 -0.59 1.18 5.78
C ILE A 237 -1.13 0.35 4.63
N MET A 238 -0.87 -0.96 4.68
CA MET A 238 -1.44 -1.95 3.78
C MET A 238 -2.09 -3.07 4.60
N VAL A 239 -3.38 -3.30 4.41
CA VAL A 239 -4.07 -4.46 4.97
C VAL A 239 -3.83 -5.64 4.04
N ALA A 240 -2.86 -6.50 4.38
CA ALA A 240 -2.46 -7.66 3.60
C ALA A 240 -3.27 -8.88 4.07
N ARG A 241 -4.49 -9.01 3.52
CA ARG A 241 -5.53 -9.92 4.03
C ARG A 241 -5.16 -11.40 3.90
N GLY A 242 -4.33 -11.77 2.92
CA GLY A 242 -3.83 -13.13 2.76
C GLY A 242 -3.06 -13.59 4.00
N ASP A 243 -1.95 -12.93 4.30
CA ASP A 243 -1.12 -13.26 5.47
C ASP A 243 -1.88 -13.03 6.78
N LEU A 244 -2.68 -11.97 6.87
CA LEU A 244 -3.50 -11.68 8.05
C LEU A 244 -4.53 -12.78 8.33
N GLY A 245 -5.14 -13.37 7.29
CA GLY A 245 -6.12 -14.45 7.39
C GLY A 245 -5.51 -15.82 7.73
N VAL A 246 -4.20 -15.97 7.56
CA VAL A 246 -3.44 -17.14 8.08
C VAL A 246 -3.12 -16.96 9.57
N GLU A 247 -2.93 -15.72 10.02
CA GLU A 247 -2.52 -15.39 11.38
C GLU A 247 -3.71 -15.12 12.34
N LEU A 248 -4.88 -14.83 11.81
CA LEU A 248 -6.13 -14.56 12.56
C LEU A 248 -7.28 -15.42 12.03
N PRO A 249 -8.30 -15.69 12.86
CA PRO A 249 -9.56 -16.23 12.37
C PRO A 249 -10.11 -15.41 11.21
N LEU A 250 -10.52 -16.07 10.13
CA LEU A 250 -10.93 -15.42 8.88
C LEU A 250 -12.04 -14.39 9.07
N GLU A 251 -12.98 -14.66 9.98
CA GLU A 251 -14.10 -13.79 10.31
C GLU A 251 -13.67 -12.46 10.97
N GLN A 252 -12.45 -12.38 11.49
CA GLN A 252 -11.90 -11.14 12.06
C GLN A 252 -11.29 -10.22 11.00
N VAL A 253 -10.84 -10.75 9.88
CA VAL A 253 -10.14 -9.99 8.83
C VAL A 253 -10.97 -8.79 8.33
N PRO A 254 -12.27 -8.90 8.02
CA PRO A 254 -13.08 -7.75 7.59
C PRO A 254 -13.21 -6.67 8.68
N ILE A 255 -13.25 -7.07 9.96
CA ILE A 255 -13.33 -6.14 11.08
C ILE A 255 -12.03 -5.35 11.22
N VAL A 256 -10.89 -6.05 11.13
CA VAL A 256 -9.56 -5.42 11.15
C VAL A 256 -9.40 -4.47 9.97
N GLN A 257 -9.83 -4.86 8.76
CA GLN A 257 -9.79 -4.00 7.57
C GLN A 257 -10.52 -2.67 7.82
N LYS A 258 -11.76 -2.72 8.28
CA LYS A 258 -12.57 -1.52 8.54
C LYS A 258 -11.93 -0.63 9.60
N ARG A 259 -11.42 -1.22 10.70
CA ARG A 259 -10.71 -0.51 11.76
C ARG A 259 -9.43 0.15 11.23
N ALA A 260 -8.64 -0.56 10.45
CA ALA A 260 -7.40 -0.07 9.87
C ALA A 260 -7.65 1.12 8.91
N ILE A 261 -8.64 1.02 8.02
CA ILE A 261 -9.03 2.10 7.11
C ILE A 261 -9.48 3.33 7.91
N THR A 262 -10.33 3.15 8.93
CA THR A 262 -10.82 4.25 9.76
C THR A 262 -9.67 4.96 10.47
N LEU A 263 -8.77 4.22 11.12
CA LEU A 263 -7.61 4.78 11.83
C LEU A 263 -6.64 5.47 10.87
N ALA A 264 -6.27 4.83 9.75
CA ALA A 264 -5.40 5.44 8.75
C ALA A 264 -5.95 6.80 8.29
N ARG A 265 -7.25 6.88 8.00
CA ARG A 265 -7.93 8.13 7.65
C ARG A 265 -7.88 9.16 8.79
N GLN A 266 -8.05 8.74 10.06
CA GLN A 266 -7.93 9.63 11.22
C GLN A 266 -6.53 10.25 11.33
N PHE A 267 -5.49 9.48 11.03
CA PHE A 267 -4.09 9.97 11.03
C PHE A 267 -3.68 10.64 9.71
N GLY A 268 -4.54 10.63 8.68
CA GLY A 268 -4.25 11.20 7.36
C GLY A 268 -3.20 10.41 6.59
N LYS A 269 -3.17 9.11 6.81
CA LYS A 269 -2.28 8.16 6.13
C LYS A 269 -3.03 7.43 5.02
N PRO A 270 -2.44 7.26 3.83
CA PRO A 270 -3.04 6.41 2.81
C PRO A 270 -3.16 4.96 3.28
N VAL A 271 -4.23 4.28 2.85
CA VAL A 271 -4.45 2.86 3.15
C VAL A 271 -4.70 2.06 1.88
N ILE A 272 -3.96 0.96 1.73
CA ILE A 272 -4.08 0.00 0.65
C ILE A 272 -4.82 -1.23 1.18
N VAL A 273 -5.85 -1.69 0.48
CA VAL A 273 -6.45 -3.02 0.70
C VAL A 273 -5.87 -3.98 -0.33
N ALA A 274 -5.30 -5.08 0.16
CA ALA A 274 -4.47 -5.96 -0.65
C ALA A 274 -4.87 -7.44 -0.51
N THR A 275 -4.48 -8.22 -1.50
CA THR A 275 -4.61 -9.67 -1.66
C THR A 275 -6.03 -10.16 -1.89
N GLN A 276 -6.16 -11.12 -2.81
CA GLN A 276 -7.41 -11.81 -3.17
C GLN A 276 -8.57 -10.84 -3.50
N MET A 277 -8.28 -9.76 -4.24
CA MET A 277 -9.31 -8.80 -4.63
C MET A 277 -10.14 -9.30 -5.81
N LEU A 278 -9.47 -9.78 -6.87
CA LEU A 278 -10.05 -10.38 -8.07
C LEU A 278 -9.31 -11.68 -8.41
N ASP A 279 -9.01 -12.50 -7.42
CA ASP A 279 -8.11 -13.66 -7.49
C ASP A 279 -8.50 -14.67 -8.56
N SER A 280 -9.81 -14.91 -8.74
CA SER A 280 -10.31 -15.78 -9.82
C SER A 280 -9.86 -15.31 -11.21
N MET A 281 -9.59 -14.01 -11.38
CA MET A 281 -9.14 -13.44 -12.65
C MET A 281 -7.66 -13.71 -12.97
N VAL A 282 -6.92 -14.38 -12.09
CA VAL A 282 -5.62 -14.98 -12.45
C VAL A 282 -5.78 -15.94 -13.62
N ASN A 283 -6.87 -16.73 -13.63
CA ASN A 283 -7.15 -17.75 -14.63
C ASN A 283 -8.46 -17.53 -15.41
N SER A 284 -9.27 -16.52 -15.07
CA SER A 284 -10.57 -16.24 -15.65
C SER A 284 -10.69 -14.82 -16.16
N HIS A 285 -11.47 -14.60 -17.21
CA HIS A 285 -11.78 -13.26 -17.71
C HIS A 285 -12.87 -12.53 -16.92
N ARG A 286 -13.51 -13.18 -15.95
CA ARG A 286 -14.57 -12.57 -15.14
C ARG A 286 -14.37 -12.87 -13.67
N PRO A 287 -14.54 -11.87 -12.79
CA PRO A 287 -14.51 -12.07 -11.36
C PRO A 287 -15.79 -12.81 -10.89
N THR A 288 -15.73 -13.37 -9.71
CA THR A 288 -16.90 -13.84 -8.99
C THR A 288 -17.73 -12.64 -8.48
N ARG A 289 -19.00 -12.90 -8.11
CA ARG A 289 -19.84 -11.87 -7.48
C ARG A 289 -19.30 -11.47 -6.10
N ALA A 290 -18.70 -12.40 -5.38
CA ALA A 290 -18.10 -12.16 -4.06
C ALA A 290 -16.91 -11.19 -4.18
N GLU A 291 -16.01 -11.41 -5.13
CA GLU A 291 -14.88 -10.53 -5.39
C GLU A 291 -15.32 -9.13 -5.84
N THR A 292 -16.32 -9.04 -6.73
CA THR A 292 -16.91 -7.75 -7.12
C THR A 292 -17.46 -6.98 -5.91
N SER A 293 -18.16 -7.71 -5.01
CA SER A 293 -18.68 -7.13 -3.76
C SER A 293 -17.54 -6.72 -2.81
N ASP A 294 -16.46 -7.48 -2.75
CA ASP A 294 -15.32 -7.20 -1.89
C ASP A 294 -14.58 -5.92 -2.33
N VAL A 295 -14.30 -5.79 -3.64
CA VAL A 295 -13.76 -4.55 -4.22
C VAL A 295 -14.66 -3.35 -3.89
N ALA A 296 -15.97 -3.49 -4.08
CA ALA A 296 -16.94 -2.44 -3.77
C ALA A 296 -16.92 -2.08 -2.28
N ASN A 297 -16.90 -3.07 -1.38
CA ASN A 297 -16.85 -2.84 0.07
C ASN A 297 -15.57 -2.10 0.50
N ALA A 298 -14.40 -2.45 -0.06
CA ALA A 298 -13.16 -1.73 0.25
C ALA A 298 -13.25 -0.23 -0.14
N VAL A 299 -13.93 0.09 -1.25
CA VAL A 299 -14.19 1.48 -1.66
C VAL A 299 -15.18 2.15 -0.69
N PHE A 300 -16.26 1.48 -0.30
CA PHE A 300 -17.24 1.97 0.67
C PHE A 300 -16.64 2.17 2.07
N ASP A 301 -15.67 1.37 2.48
CA ASP A 301 -14.92 1.53 3.72
C ASP A 301 -14.02 2.78 3.68
N GLY A 302 -13.70 3.29 2.48
CA GLY A 302 -12.90 4.48 2.27
C GLY A 302 -11.41 4.22 2.06
N ALA A 303 -11.02 3.07 1.51
CA ALA A 303 -9.65 2.80 1.12
C ALA A 303 -9.10 3.85 0.13
N ASP A 304 -7.82 4.17 0.23
CA ASP A 304 -7.14 5.04 -0.74
C ASP A 304 -6.82 4.28 -2.02
N ALA A 305 -6.40 3.03 -1.88
CA ALA A 305 -6.01 2.19 -3.01
C ALA A 305 -6.41 0.72 -2.79
N LEU A 306 -6.60 0.03 -3.91
CA LEU A 306 -6.81 -1.42 -3.96
C LEU A 306 -5.69 -2.04 -4.77
N MET A 307 -5.16 -3.18 -4.31
CA MET A 307 -4.00 -3.83 -4.92
C MET A 307 -4.38 -5.13 -5.61
N LEU A 308 -3.91 -5.29 -6.83
CA LEU A 308 -3.88 -6.53 -7.60
C LEU A 308 -2.50 -7.18 -7.45
N SER A 309 -2.45 -8.47 -7.16
CA SER A 309 -1.25 -9.26 -6.88
C SER A 309 -0.93 -10.21 -8.04
N ALA A 310 -1.27 -11.49 -7.92
CA ALA A 310 -1.08 -12.50 -8.96
C ALA A 310 -1.90 -12.16 -10.21
N GLU A 311 -3.04 -11.51 -10.04
CA GLU A 311 -3.95 -11.11 -11.11
C GLU A 311 -3.27 -10.27 -12.19
N THR A 312 -2.27 -9.47 -11.82
CA THR A 312 -1.50 -8.65 -12.76
C THR A 312 -0.10 -9.18 -13.01
N SER A 313 0.54 -9.84 -12.04
CA SER A 313 1.93 -10.29 -12.21
C SER A 313 2.09 -11.52 -13.06
N VAL A 314 1.13 -12.47 -13.00
CA VAL A 314 1.15 -13.76 -13.73
C VAL A 314 -0.20 -14.12 -14.36
N GLY A 315 -1.25 -13.31 -14.14
CA GLY A 315 -2.60 -13.56 -14.65
C GLY A 315 -2.67 -13.58 -16.18
N VAL A 316 -3.70 -14.23 -16.71
CA VAL A 316 -3.90 -14.44 -18.15
C VAL A 316 -4.19 -13.15 -18.91
N ASP A 317 -4.79 -12.13 -18.25
CA ASP A 317 -5.13 -10.84 -18.87
C ASP A 317 -5.02 -9.69 -17.85
N PRO A 318 -3.79 -9.24 -17.54
CA PRO A 318 -3.52 -8.21 -16.53
C PRO A 318 -4.19 -6.86 -16.84
N VAL A 319 -4.30 -6.50 -18.10
CA VAL A 319 -4.92 -5.23 -18.53
C VAL A 319 -6.41 -5.24 -18.26
N HIS A 320 -7.08 -6.33 -18.62
CA HIS A 320 -8.51 -6.49 -18.40
C HIS A 320 -8.86 -6.50 -16.91
N VAL A 321 -8.05 -7.15 -16.07
CA VAL A 321 -8.25 -7.15 -14.60
C VAL A 321 -8.21 -5.74 -14.03
N VAL A 322 -7.24 -4.91 -14.44
CA VAL A 322 -7.17 -3.49 -14.04
C VAL A 322 -8.40 -2.72 -14.52
N ALA A 323 -8.85 -2.95 -15.76
CA ALA A 323 -10.05 -2.30 -16.31
C ALA A 323 -11.32 -2.69 -15.54
N VAL A 324 -11.46 -3.97 -15.16
CA VAL A 324 -12.59 -4.47 -14.34
C VAL A 324 -12.58 -3.79 -12.96
N MET A 325 -11.45 -3.78 -12.28
CA MET A 325 -11.32 -3.09 -10.98
C MET A 325 -11.65 -1.60 -11.10
N ALA A 326 -11.14 -0.93 -12.14
CA ALA A 326 -11.44 0.48 -12.41
C ALA A 326 -12.94 0.73 -12.65
N SER A 327 -13.62 -0.18 -13.34
CA SER A 327 -15.07 -0.11 -13.59
C SER A 327 -15.87 -0.28 -12.29
N ILE A 328 -15.53 -1.24 -11.45
CA ILE A 328 -16.19 -1.46 -10.14
C ILE A 328 -16.04 -0.21 -9.28
N ILE A 329 -14.80 0.28 -9.09
CA ILE A 329 -14.52 1.50 -8.31
C ILE A 329 -15.34 2.69 -8.84
N LYS A 330 -15.32 2.92 -10.16
CA LYS A 330 -16.05 4.02 -10.78
C LYS A 330 -17.56 3.93 -10.53
N THR A 331 -18.13 2.75 -10.65
CA THR A 331 -19.56 2.50 -10.42
C THR A 331 -19.96 2.83 -8.99
N VAL A 332 -19.15 2.36 -8.00
CA VAL A 332 -19.37 2.64 -6.58
C VAL A 332 -19.28 4.14 -6.28
N GLU A 333 -18.26 4.81 -6.81
CA GLU A 333 -18.06 6.25 -6.59
C GLU A 333 -19.11 7.15 -7.29
N MET A 334 -19.79 6.65 -8.32
CA MET A 334 -20.86 7.35 -9.02
C MET A 334 -22.22 7.20 -8.34
N ASP A 335 -22.39 6.16 -7.53
CA ASP A 335 -23.61 5.96 -6.74
C ASP A 335 -23.63 6.94 -5.54
N GLY A 336 -23.96 8.18 -5.82
CA GLY A 336 -23.88 9.32 -4.89
C GLY A 336 -24.68 9.21 -3.58
N GLY A 337 -25.32 8.06 -3.33
CA GLY A 337 -26.03 7.75 -2.08
C GLY A 337 -25.14 7.24 -0.95
N THR A 338 -23.93 6.78 -1.26
CA THR A 338 -23.07 6.16 -0.26
C THR A 338 -22.21 7.20 0.44
N LYS A 339 -22.59 7.55 1.68
CA LYS A 339 -21.72 8.33 2.56
C LYS A 339 -20.59 7.44 3.06
N LEU A 340 -19.35 7.84 2.78
CA LEU A 340 -18.17 7.21 3.40
C LEU A 340 -18.24 7.36 4.93
N PRO A 341 -17.74 6.37 5.69
CA PRO A 341 -17.73 6.46 7.15
C PRO A 341 -17.08 7.76 7.61
N GLU A 342 -17.77 8.47 8.51
CA GLU A 342 -17.21 9.66 9.13
C GLU A 342 -16.01 9.29 10.00
N ILE A 343 -14.99 10.14 9.99
CA ILE A 343 -13.83 10.00 10.86
C ILE A 343 -13.94 10.94 12.04
N ALA A 344 -13.60 10.46 13.23
CA ALA A 344 -13.54 11.31 14.40
C ALA A 344 -12.40 12.33 14.24
N THR A 345 -12.76 13.60 14.08
CA THR A 345 -11.80 14.70 13.85
C THR A 345 -11.73 15.69 15.00
N ASP A 346 -12.60 15.57 16.00
CA ASP A 346 -12.75 16.55 17.08
C ASP A 346 -11.53 16.63 18.01
N SER A 347 -10.77 15.54 18.09
CA SER A 347 -9.51 15.49 18.84
C SER A 347 -8.30 16.07 18.11
N ILE A 348 -8.41 16.34 16.78
CA ILE A 348 -7.29 16.79 15.96
C ILE A 348 -7.14 18.30 16.11
N ARG A 349 -6.26 18.69 17.03
CA ARG A 349 -5.91 20.10 17.26
C ARG A 349 -4.66 20.49 16.46
N SER A 350 -4.86 20.79 15.17
CA SER A 350 -3.79 21.21 14.25
C SER A 350 -4.29 22.32 13.35
N THR A 351 -3.55 23.42 13.27
CA THR A 351 -3.84 24.54 12.34
C THR A 351 -3.97 24.04 10.90
N ALA A 352 -3.05 23.20 10.46
CA ALA A 352 -3.07 22.66 9.10
C ALA A 352 -4.34 21.83 8.80
N PHE A 353 -4.82 21.07 9.78
CA PHE A 353 -6.04 20.31 9.64
C PHE A 353 -7.29 21.21 9.66
N ALA A 354 -7.34 22.20 10.55
CA ALA A 354 -8.44 23.15 10.60
C ALA A 354 -8.57 23.94 9.28
N VAL A 355 -7.44 24.36 8.72
CA VAL A 355 -7.38 25.04 7.42
C VAL A 355 -7.84 24.12 6.29
N ALA A 356 -7.39 22.85 6.26
CA ALA A 356 -7.85 21.87 5.28
C ALA A 356 -9.35 21.61 5.36
N ARG A 357 -9.91 21.46 6.56
CA ARG A 357 -11.35 21.29 6.80
C ARG A 357 -12.15 22.52 6.35
N GLY A 358 -11.69 23.71 6.70
CA GLY A 358 -12.29 24.97 6.24
C GLY A 358 -12.25 25.11 4.73
N ALA A 359 -11.12 24.74 4.07
CA ALA A 359 -11.02 24.78 2.62
C ALA A 359 -12.03 23.87 1.91
N VAL A 360 -12.27 22.66 2.42
CA VAL A 360 -13.29 21.74 1.88
C VAL A 360 -14.68 22.35 2.00
N GLN A 361 -15.05 22.87 3.18
CA GLN A 361 -16.34 23.49 3.41
C GLN A 361 -16.55 24.74 2.54
N ILE A 362 -15.54 25.58 2.40
CA ILE A 362 -15.58 26.75 1.52
C ILE A 362 -15.78 26.31 0.07
N ALA A 363 -15.01 25.31 -0.41
CA ALA A 363 -15.09 24.83 -1.78
C ALA A 363 -16.50 24.33 -2.15
N GLU A 364 -17.13 23.59 -1.25
CA GLU A 364 -18.51 23.13 -1.42
C GLU A 364 -19.51 24.30 -1.41
N SER A 365 -19.35 25.25 -0.47
CA SER A 365 -20.25 26.40 -0.32
C SER A 365 -20.22 27.36 -1.52
N VAL A 366 -19.04 27.55 -2.13
CA VAL A 366 -18.90 28.44 -3.30
C VAL A 366 -19.04 27.71 -4.63
N SER A 367 -19.38 26.41 -4.60
CA SER A 367 -19.45 25.54 -5.79
C SER A 367 -18.17 25.59 -6.63
N ALA A 368 -17.00 25.45 -5.96
CA ALA A 368 -15.72 25.50 -6.62
C ALA A 368 -15.54 24.32 -7.59
N SER A 369 -14.95 24.58 -8.75
CA SER A 369 -14.60 23.54 -9.72
C SER A 369 -13.50 22.60 -9.22
N TYR A 370 -12.56 23.15 -8.42
CA TYR A 370 -11.43 22.41 -7.86
C TYR A 370 -11.00 22.91 -6.47
N LEU A 371 -10.51 21.98 -5.66
CA LEU A 371 -9.61 22.24 -4.53
C LEU A 371 -8.16 22.12 -5.04
N CYS A 372 -7.34 23.14 -4.80
CA CYS A 372 -5.98 23.24 -5.31
C CYS A 372 -4.99 23.33 -4.16
N ALA A 373 -4.28 22.25 -3.87
CA ALA A 373 -3.33 22.16 -2.75
C ALA A 373 -1.88 22.36 -3.24
N PHE A 374 -1.24 23.47 -2.87
CA PHE A 374 0.19 23.63 -3.03
C PHE A 374 0.95 22.91 -1.91
N THR A 375 1.97 22.15 -2.26
CA THR A 375 2.66 21.28 -1.29
C THR A 375 4.07 20.93 -1.72
N GLU A 376 5.04 21.01 -0.78
CA GLU A 376 6.40 20.55 -0.99
C GLU A 376 6.59 19.06 -0.65
N SER A 377 5.83 18.55 0.33
CA SER A 377 5.96 17.20 0.86
C SER A 377 4.72 16.32 0.65
N GLY A 378 3.72 16.80 -0.08
CA GLY A 378 2.44 16.13 -0.26
C GLY A 378 1.48 16.24 0.96
N ARG A 379 1.91 16.84 2.08
CA ARG A 379 1.13 16.87 3.32
C ARG A 379 -0.20 17.60 3.17
N SER A 380 -0.23 18.79 2.55
CA SER A 380 -1.46 19.56 2.35
C SER A 380 -2.48 18.78 1.54
N ALA A 381 -2.04 18.12 0.47
CA ALA A 381 -2.90 17.27 -0.36
C ALA A 381 -3.48 16.08 0.43
N ARG A 382 -2.65 15.39 1.24
CA ARG A 382 -3.13 14.30 2.11
C ARG A 382 -4.12 14.77 3.18
N LEU A 383 -3.90 15.95 3.76
CA LEU A 383 -4.82 16.53 4.75
C LEU A 383 -6.21 16.83 4.15
N VAL A 384 -6.27 17.28 2.91
CA VAL A 384 -7.54 17.49 2.21
C VAL A 384 -8.15 16.16 1.77
N ALA A 385 -7.36 15.27 1.17
CA ALA A 385 -7.81 13.98 0.66
C ALA A 385 -8.48 13.11 1.74
N ARG A 386 -7.98 13.11 2.99
CA ARG A 386 -8.55 12.36 4.11
C ARG A 386 -10.00 12.73 4.44
N LEU A 387 -10.41 13.95 4.10
CA LEU A 387 -11.77 14.45 4.28
C LEU A 387 -12.73 13.99 3.18
N ARG A 388 -12.19 13.34 2.13
CA ARG A 388 -12.96 12.81 0.99
C ARG A 388 -13.87 13.87 0.35
N PRO A 389 -13.32 15.04 -0.06
CA PRO A 389 -14.14 16.12 -0.61
C PRO A 389 -14.90 15.68 -1.86
N VAL A 390 -16.11 16.22 -2.04
CA VAL A 390 -16.88 16.05 -3.27
C VAL A 390 -16.22 16.81 -4.42
N VAL A 391 -15.66 17.98 -4.14
CA VAL A 391 -14.92 18.79 -5.12
C VAL A 391 -13.60 18.10 -5.48
N PRO A 392 -13.27 17.98 -6.79
CA PRO A 392 -12.00 17.35 -7.22
C PRO A 392 -10.77 18.04 -6.63
N LEU A 393 -9.79 17.24 -6.18
CA LEU A 393 -8.56 17.71 -5.55
C LEU A 393 -7.38 17.63 -6.51
N LEU A 394 -6.73 18.77 -6.74
CA LEU A 394 -5.49 18.91 -7.50
C LEU A 394 -4.37 19.31 -6.56
N ALA A 395 -3.22 18.63 -6.65
CA ALA A 395 -2.01 18.95 -5.91
C ALA A 395 -0.97 19.57 -6.84
N PHE A 396 -0.34 20.64 -6.40
CA PHE A 396 0.69 21.39 -7.13
C PHE A 396 1.99 21.30 -6.36
N THR A 397 3.04 20.75 -6.96
CA THR A 397 4.35 20.59 -6.32
C THR A 397 5.48 20.70 -7.34
N PRO A 398 6.60 21.35 -6.98
CA PRO A 398 7.80 21.35 -7.81
C PRO A 398 8.61 20.05 -7.71
N VAL A 399 8.26 19.17 -6.75
CA VAL A 399 9.03 17.96 -6.44
C VAL A 399 8.45 16.77 -7.17
N GLU A 400 9.14 16.28 -8.19
CA GLU A 400 8.71 15.14 -9.02
C GLU A 400 8.41 13.90 -8.19
N GLN A 401 9.27 13.55 -7.23
CA GLN A 401 9.07 12.39 -6.36
C GLN A 401 7.76 12.50 -5.56
N VAL A 402 7.42 13.69 -5.08
CA VAL A 402 6.16 13.93 -4.34
C VAL A 402 4.95 13.74 -5.25
N ARG A 403 5.01 14.16 -6.54
CA ARG A 403 3.93 13.88 -7.49
C ARG A 403 3.68 12.38 -7.62
N ARG A 404 4.77 11.59 -7.79
CA ARG A 404 4.69 10.14 -7.89
C ARG A 404 4.16 9.48 -6.61
N GLN A 405 4.56 9.96 -5.44
CA GLN A 405 4.03 9.49 -4.15
C GLN A 405 2.53 9.79 -3.98
N LEU A 406 2.08 10.94 -4.47
CA LEU A 406 0.66 11.34 -4.42
C LEU A 406 -0.24 10.48 -5.32
N SER A 407 0.31 9.70 -6.25
CA SER A 407 -0.46 8.74 -7.05
C SER A 407 -1.11 7.63 -6.22
N LEU A 408 -0.66 7.41 -4.97
CA LEU A 408 -1.27 6.48 -4.01
C LEU A 408 -2.44 7.12 -3.24
N VAL A 409 -2.56 8.44 -3.23
CA VAL A 409 -3.52 9.16 -2.38
C VAL A 409 -4.87 9.30 -3.07
N TRP A 410 -5.94 8.95 -2.36
CA TRP A 410 -7.31 9.03 -2.85
C TRP A 410 -7.67 10.39 -3.44
N GLY A 411 -8.25 10.40 -4.63
CA GLY A 411 -8.82 11.59 -5.28
C GLY A 411 -7.82 12.64 -5.75
N VAL A 412 -6.52 12.48 -5.44
CA VAL A 412 -5.50 13.48 -5.81
C VAL A 412 -5.09 13.32 -7.28
N GLY A 413 -5.13 14.43 -8.04
CA GLY A 413 -4.40 14.59 -9.29
C GLY A 413 -3.19 15.50 -9.03
N ALA A 414 -1.97 15.03 -9.25
CA ALA A 414 -0.76 15.80 -9.01
C ALA A 414 -0.25 16.47 -10.29
N PHE A 415 0.28 17.70 -10.16
CA PHE A 415 0.80 18.50 -11.26
C PHE A 415 2.10 19.17 -10.90
N GLU A 416 2.98 19.25 -11.87
CA GLU A 416 4.19 20.01 -11.75
C GLU A 416 3.92 21.52 -11.78
N VAL A 417 4.57 22.23 -10.89
CA VAL A 417 4.56 23.68 -10.87
C VAL A 417 5.94 24.18 -10.45
N ALA A 418 6.41 25.28 -11.03
CA ALA A 418 7.62 25.91 -10.55
C ALA A 418 7.46 26.37 -9.10
N SER A 419 8.55 26.39 -8.36
CA SER A 419 8.58 27.00 -7.03
C SER A 419 8.16 28.46 -7.12
N ALA A 420 7.27 28.89 -6.24
CA ALA A 420 6.76 30.27 -6.21
C ALA A 420 7.32 31.01 -4.99
N SER A 421 7.65 32.28 -5.18
CA SER A 421 8.18 33.17 -4.14
C SER A 421 7.07 33.89 -3.37
N SER A 422 5.85 33.94 -3.92
CA SER A 422 4.69 34.58 -3.34
C SER A 422 3.39 33.82 -3.63
N THR A 423 2.36 34.10 -2.83
CA THR A 423 1.01 33.54 -3.05
C THR A 423 0.41 33.97 -4.39
N ASP A 424 0.71 35.19 -4.86
CA ASP A 424 0.20 35.68 -6.15
C ASP A 424 0.89 34.98 -7.32
N GLU A 425 2.15 34.61 -7.18
CA GLU A 425 2.85 33.80 -8.17
C GLU A 425 2.27 32.38 -8.23
N MET A 426 1.95 31.79 -7.07
CA MET A 426 1.24 30.50 -7.00
C MET A 426 -0.07 30.54 -7.77
N VAL A 427 -0.86 31.58 -7.57
CA VAL A 427 -2.15 31.74 -8.24
C VAL A 427 -1.98 31.96 -9.74
N ARG A 428 -0.99 32.72 -10.20
CA ARG A 428 -0.68 32.86 -11.63
C ARG A 428 -0.28 31.53 -12.28
N HIS A 429 0.53 30.72 -11.61
CA HIS A 429 0.89 29.38 -12.10
C HIS A 429 -0.34 28.48 -12.20
N LEU A 430 -1.21 28.50 -11.19
CA LEU A 430 -2.46 27.77 -11.16
C LEU A 430 -3.37 28.15 -12.33
N ASP A 431 -3.66 29.45 -12.51
CA ASP A 431 -4.50 29.96 -13.59
C ASP A 431 -4.02 29.47 -14.96
N ARG A 432 -2.75 29.71 -15.25
CA ARG A 432 -2.15 29.30 -16.52
C ARG A 432 -2.36 27.80 -16.76
N MET A 433 -2.00 26.96 -15.79
CA MET A 433 -2.06 25.51 -15.92
C MET A 433 -3.51 25.02 -16.09
N LEU A 434 -4.48 25.55 -15.32
CA LEU A 434 -5.87 25.12 -15.42
C LEU A 434 -6.50 25.52 -16.77
N VAL A 435 -6.16 26.69 -17.30
CA VAL A 435 -6.63 27.15 -18.61
C VAL A 435 -5.96 26.39 -19.76
N GLU A 436 -4.63 26.25 -19.75
CA GLU A 436 -3.88 25.53 -20.79
C GLU A 436 -4.29 24.05 -20.89
N THR A 437 -4.54 23.43 -19.75
CA THR A 437 -5.00 22.03 -19.70
C THR A 437 -6.52 21.87 -19.90
N LYS A 438 -7.24 22.97 -20.18
CA LYS A 438 -8.70 23.00 -20.40
C LYS A 438 -9.50 22.40 -19.23
N ARG A 439 -8.98 22.53 -18.01
CA ARG A 439 -9.63 22.04 -16.80
C ARG A 439 -10.60 23.04 -16.21
N ALA A 440 -10.29 24.33 -16.30
CA ALA A 440 -11.18 25.39 -15.88
C ALA A 440 -11.27 26.49 -16.95
N LYS A 441 -12.36 27.24 -16.89
CA LYS A 441 -12.65 28.40 -17.76
C LYS A 441 -12.60 29.67 -16.94
N ASP A 442 -12.40 30.79 -17.62
CA ASP A 442 -12.49 32.11 -17.00
C ASP A 442 -13.81 32.28 -16.25
N GLY A 443 -13.76 32.85 -15.07
CA GLY A 443 -14.89 33.05 -14.19
C GLY A 443 -15.24 31.86 -13.27
N GLU A 444 -14.67 30.68 -13.49
CA GLU A 444 -14.84 29.56 -12.57
C GLU A 444 -14.07 29.80 -11.27
N ARG A 445 -14.63 29.33 -10.15
CA ARG A 445 -13.99 29.45 -8.84
C ARG A 445 -13.23 28.22 -8.48
N VAL A 446 -12.06 28.42 -7.86
CA VAL A 446 -11.24 27.38 -7.24
C VAL A 446 -10.90 27.79 -5.81
N VAL A 447 -10.65 26.81 -4.95
CA VAL A 447 -10.17 27.07 -3.59
C VAL A 447 -8.74 26.61 -3.47
N VAL A 448 -7.85 27.54 -3.18
CA VAL A 448 -6.42 27.31 -3.04
C VAL A 448 -6.08 27.13 -1.56
N ILE A 449 -5.33 26.07 -1.25
CA ILE A 449 -4.76 25.81 0.09
C ILE A 449 -3.24 25.75 -0.03
N ALA A 450 -2.53 26.48 0.83
CA ALA A 450 -1.09 26.58 0.79
C ALA A 450 -0.47 26.86 2.17
N GLY A 451 0.84 26.66 2.28
CA GLY A 451 1.67 27.21 3.34
C GLY A 451 2.10 28.64 2.99
N VAL A 452 1.96 29.56 3.94
CA VAL A 452 2.41 30.93 3.81
C VAL A 452 3.42 31.22 4.93
N PRO A 453 4.65 31.66 4.60
CA PRO A 453 5.20 31.93 3.26
C PRO A 453 5.42 30.65 2.44
N PRO A 454 5.42 30.77 1.09
CA PRO A 454 5.71 29.65 0.19
C PRO A 454 7.09 29.03 0.43
N GLY A 455 7.27 27.75 0.06
CA GLY A 455 8.55 27.03 0.18
C GLY A 455 8.92 26.54 1.59
N VAL A 456 8.07 26.81 2.61
CA VAL A 456 8.29 26.30 3.96
C VAL A 456 7.41 25.06 4.20
N SER A 457 8.05 23.89 4.27
CA SER A 457 7.36 22.63 4.52
C SER A 457 6.63 22.61 5.86
N GLY A 458 5.41 22.06 5.89
CA GLY A 458 4.64 21.88 7.13
C GLY A 458 3.77 23.06 7.57
N THR A 459 3.75 24.17 6.85
CA THR A 459 3.08 25.41 7.20
C THR A 459 1.71 25.62 6.54
N THR A 460 0.93 24.55 6.28
CA THR A 460 -0.43 24.70 5.71
C THR A 460 -1.29 25.58 6.61
N ASN A 461 -1.45 26.88 6.28
CA ASN A 461 -2.07 27.91 7.11
C ASN A 461 -2.89 28.94 6.32
N GLY A 462 -2.94 28.84 4.98
CA GLY A 462 -3.66 29.77 4.11
C GLY A 462 -4.73 29.10 3.24
N VAL A 463 -5.89 29.75 3.12
CA VAL A 463 -6.96 29.41 2.16
C VAL A 463 -7.33 30.67 1.39
N ARG A 464 -7.49 30.53 0.07
CA ARG A 464 -7.95 31.62 -0.81
C ARG A 464 -8.99 31.09 -1.78
N VAL A 465 -10.12 31.78 -1.90
CA VAL A 465 -11.04 31.60 -3.03
C VAL A 465 -10.50 32.43 -4.18
N HIS A 466 -10.33 31.82 -5.33
CA HIS A 466 -9.82 32.47 -6.52
C HIS A 466 -10.73 32.24 -7.71
N GLU A 467 -10.93 33.27 -8.53
CA GLU A 467 -11.68 33.22 -9.78
C GLU A 467 -10.69 33.18 -10.95
N ILE A 468 -10.77 32.14 -11.76
CA ILE A 468 -9.89 31.91 -12.91
C ILE A 468 -9.97 33.08 -13.89
N GLY A 469 -8.80 33.48 -14.42
CA GLY A 469 -8.68 34.64 -15.34
C GLY A 469 -8.43 35.98 -14.61
N ARG A 470 -8.51 36.03 -13.28
CA ARG A 470 -8.25 37.24 -12.48
C ARG A 470 -6.90 37.28 -11.78
N ALA A 471 -5.97 36.42 -12.16
CA ALA A 471 -4.61 36.43 -11.61
C ALA A 471 -3.84 37.63 -12.15
N GLY A 472 -3.86 38.74 -11.43
CA GLY A 472 -3.11 39.95 -11.79
C GLY A 472 -3.98 41.22 -11.98
N SER A 473 -5.30 41.14 -11.89
CA SER A 473 -6.13 42.32 -11.72
C SER A 473 -6.11 42.70 -10.24
N ASP A 474 -5.58 43.87 -9.91
CA ASP A 474 -5.69 44.49 -8.61
C ASP A 474 -7.16 44.43 -8.18
N LEU A 475 -7.41 43.78 -7.03
CA LEU A 475 -8.72 43.89 -6.37
C LEU A 475 -8.87 45.34 -5.90
N PRO A 476 -10.05 45.93 -6.02
CA PRO A 476 -10.30 47.28 -5.60
C PRO A 476 -10.09 47.50 -4.11
#